data_8b424a86ea501ed2d71aaea52b329bfb
#
_entry.id   8b424a86ea501ed2d71aaea52b329bfb
#
_cell.length_a   1.000
_cell.length_b   1.000
_cell.length_c   1.000
_cell.angle_alpha   90.00
_cell.angle_beta   90.00
_cell.angle_gamma   90.00
#
_symmetry.space_group_name_H-M   'P 1'
#
loop_
_entity.id
_entity.type
_entity.pdbx_description
1 polymer ?
#
loop_
_entity_poly.entity_id
_entity_poly.type
_entity_poly.pdbx_seq_one_letter_code
_entity_poly.pdbx_strand_id
1 'polypeptide(L)'
;MYDLGEFDAKGSVPTKYGSRMEYLQAIRAMQGNGVRVFADIVFNHRMGADGTEPVRTHEVNVDDRTRSDSTVVERTLNTVYDFPERGGVYSTFKWNWSDFTGTDYTTDDGTTGIMRFDGKQWSDNVSHERGNFDYIMGDDVDVNEPEVARELTDWGIWYTTTTGVDGFRLDAVKSIDAGFFAPWLRTMQRYGNHPGIAVGEYWSGDASELTSYLHDCNHCMMLFDVALHFRFEQASKNPEGFDLRGLAADTLYEREPTYACTFVDNHDTQPGQALESWVQPWFKPLAYACILLRDNVLPCVFFGDYYGVPHDLIPPMRFLPHMVWIRAHLLGDQVEAQPGDTAHSLCWVVEGNHPVCVVLNTGSSEVHRQVRNAALASHTLIDVCHPDAPATTDTQGQGMMRCPPRSCAIYIDADDYGVMLEALSGTPAAGTVCA
;
A
#
# COMPACT_ATOMS: atom_id res chain seq x y z
N MET A 1 -13.06 -15.39 -11.49
CA MET A 1 -12.37 -16.18 -10.44
C MET A 1 -11.85 -17.49 -11.02
N TYR A 2 -10.84 -18.11 -10.38
CA TYR A 2 -10.20 -19.38 -10.78
C TYR A 2 -9.60 -19.37 -12.20
N ASP A 3 -9.18 -18.22 -12.69
CA ASP A 3 -8.48 -18.08 -13.97
C ASP A 3 -7.21 -17.24 -13.77
N LEU A 4 -6.07 -17.81 -14.14
CA LEU A 4 -4.76 -17.18 -14.11
C LEU A 4 -4.22 -16.95 -15.54
N GLY A 5 -5.08 -16.98 -16.55
CA GLY A 5 -4.71 -16.94 -17.95
C GLY A 5 -4.57 -18.33 -18.58
N GLU A 6 -5.55 -19.23 -18.31
CA GLU A 6 -5.61 -20.58 -18.87
C GLU A 6 -6.93 -20.89 -19.60
N PHE A 7 -7.97 -20.06 -19.41
CA PHE A 7 -9.25 -20.21 -20.09
C PHE A 7 -9.47 -19.07 -21.08
N ASP A 8 -10.20 -19.33 -22.17
CA ASP A 8 -10.55 -18.28 -23.14
C ASP A 8 -11.62 -17.35 -22.54
N ALA A 9 -11.19 -16.30 -21.85
CA ALA A 9 -12.08 -15.29 -21.30
C ALA A 9 -12.31 -14.16 -22.32
N LYS A 10 -13.52 -14.14 -22.93
CA LYS A 10 -13.96 -13.10 -23.88
C LYS A 10 -13.01 -12.91 -25.07
N GLY A 11 -12.46 -14.03 -25.59
CA GLY A 11 -11.59 -14.05 -26.76
C GLY A 11 -10.09 -13.91 -26.47
N SER A 12 -9.68 -14.03 -25.21
CA SER A 12 -8.27 -14.05 -24.83
C SER A 12 -8.02 -15.13 -23.76
N VAL A 13 -7.02 -16.00 -24.00
CA VAL A 13 -6.58 -16.98 -22.99
C VAL A 13 -5.63 -16.35 -21.98
N PRO A 14 -4.54 -15.64 -22.39
CA PRO A 14 -3.69 -14.97 -21.42
C PRO A 14 -4.40 -13.76 -20.81
N THR A 15 -4.10 -13.48 -19.54
CA THR A 15 -4.46 -12.20 -18.92
C THR A 15 -3.68 -11.06 -19.56
N LYS A 16 -4.01 -9.81 -19.22
CA LYS A 16 -3.23 -8.63 -19.61
C LYS A 16 -1.73 -8.76 -19.26
N TYR A 17 -1.41 -9.50 -18.24
CA TYR A 17 -0.03 -9.66 -17.70
C TYR A 17 0.62 -11.00 -18.04
N GLY A 18 -0.02 -11.82 -18.86
CA GLY A 18 0.52 -13.08 -19.34
C GLY A 18 -0.35 -14.30 -19.03
N SER A 19 0.20 -15.47 -19.37
CA SER A 19 -0.42 -16.78 -19.16
C SER A 19 -0.23 -17.26 -17.71
N ARG A 20 -1.03 -18.25 -17.33
CA ARG A 20 -0.88 -18.96 -16.04
C ARG A 20 0.55 -19.45 -15.80
N MET A 21 1.19 -19.97 -16.83
CA MET A 21 2.55 -20.50 -16.70
C MET A 21 3.56 -19.38 -16.39
N GLU A 22 3.47 -18.24 -17.09
CA GLU A 22 4.34 -17.08 -16.86
C GLU A 22 4.12 -16.49 -15.48
N TYR A 23 2.87 -16.40 -15.03
CA TYR A 23 2.54 -15.94 -13.68
C TYR A 23 3.17 -16.81 -12.59
N LEU A 24 3.02 -18.14 -12.68
CA LEU A 24 3.62 -19.07 -11.72
C LEU A 24 5.16 -19.09 -11.79
N GLN A 25 5.74 -18.90 -12.98
CA GLN A 25 7.19 -18.77 -13.14
C GLN A 25 7.72 -17.48 -12.51
N ALA A 26 7.01 -16.36 -12.66
CA ALA A 26 7.38 -15.09 -12.04
C ALA A 26 7.41 -15.20 -10.51
N ILE A 27 6.38 -15.79 -9.90
CA ILE A 27 6.34 -16.04 -8.44
C ILE A 27 7.55 -16.86 -7.99
N ARG A 28 7.80 -18.00 -8.67
CA ARG A 28 8.92 -18.89 -8.33
C ARG A 28 10.28 -18.21 -8.52
N ALA A 29 10.43 -17.40 -9.54
CA ALA A 29 11.67 -16.65 -9.78
C ALA A 29 11.96 -15.64 -8.67
N MET A 30 10.95 -14.90 -8.22
CA MET A 30 11.08 -13.98 -7.08
C MET A 30 11.43 -14.74 -5.80
N GLN A 31 10.69 -15.80 -5.48
CA GLN A 31 10.93 -16.61 -4.29
C GLN A 31 12.31 -17.30 -4.31
N GLY A 32 12.76 -17.77 -5.49
CA GLY A 32 14.09 -18.34 -5.69
C GLY A 32 15.24 -17.35 -5.45
N ASN A 33 14.95 -16.04 -5.50
CA ASN A 33 15.87 -14.96 -5.13
C ASN A 33 15.63 -14.39 -3.72
N GLY A 34 14.87 -15.10 -2.87
CA GLY A 34 14.59 -14.69 -1.49
C GLY A 34 13.55 -13.59 -1.33
N VAL A 35 12.82 -13.24 -2.40
CA VAL A 35 11.76 -12.24 -2.38
C VAL A 35 10.42 -12.92 -2.08
N ARG A 36 9.71 -12.45 -1.06
CA ARG A 36 8.34 -12.88 -0.79
C ARG A 36 7.36 -12.22 -1.76
N VAL A 37 6.37 -12.97 -2.19
CA VAL A 37 5.36 -12.52 -3.15
C VAL A 37 4.00 -12.38 -2.48
N PHE A 38 3.43 -11.18 -2.52
CA PHE A 38 2.08 -10.91 -2.02
C PHE A 38 1.14 -10.76 -3.21
N ALA A 39 -0.03 -11.41 -3.09
CA ALA A 39 -1.08 -11.24 -4.08
C ALA A 39 -1.99 -10.09 -3.70
N ASP A 40 -2.34 -9.28 -4.68
CA ASP A 40 -3.33 -8.21 -4.56
C ASP A 40 -4.73 -8.78 -4.79
N ILE A 41 -5.60 -8.69 -3.78
CA ILE A 41 -6.91 -9.33 -3.74
C ILE A 41 -8.01 -8.28 -3.63
N VAL A 42 -8.91 -8.27 -4.61
CA VAL A 42 -10.11 -7.44 -4.65
C VAL A 42 -11.33 -8.32 -4.38
N PHE A 43 -11.94 -8.18 -3.21
CA PHE A 43 -13.15 -8.90 -2.82
C PHE A 43 -14.42 -8.06 -2.86
N ASN A 44 -14.30 -6.74 -2.69
CA ASN A 44 -15.44 -5.87 -2.51
C ASN A 44 -16.42 -5.91 -3.70
N HIS A 45 -15.94 -5.98 -4.93
CA HIS A 45 -16.81 -5.85 -6.09
C HIS A 45 -16.44 -6.77 -7.25
N ARG A 46 -17.39 -6.92 -8.18
CA ARG A 46 -17.21 -7.61 -9.46
C ARG A 46 -17.60 -6.72 -10.62
N MET A 47 -16.95 -6.95 -11.75
CA MET A 47 -17.25 -6.28 -13.01
C MET A 47 -17.13 -7.28 -14.17
N GLY A 48 -17.82 -6.98 -15.28
CA GLY A 48 -17.69 -7.76 -16.50
C GLY A 48 -18.53 -9.06 -16.46
N ALA A 49 -19.75 -8.99 -16.02
CA ALA A 49 -20.72 -10.09 -16.04
C ALA A 49 -20.85 -10.76 -17.44
N ASP A 50 -21.28 -12.01 -17.43
CA ASP A 50 -21.53 -12.81 -18.65
C ASP A 50 -22.96 -12.61 -19.19
N GLY A 51 -23.88 -12.19 -18.31
CA GLY A 51 -25.28 -12.01 -18.66
C GLY A 51 -26.01 -11.02 -17.76
N THR A 52 -27.28 -10.82 -18.08
CA THR A 52 -28.16 -9.89 -17.37
C THR A 52 -29.37 -10.62 -16.79
N GLU A 53 -29.96 -10.05 -15.75
CA GLU A 53 -31.20 -10.52 -15.14
C GLU A 53 -32.05 -9.36 -14.61
N PRO A 54 -33.40 -9.54 -14.46
CA PRO A 54 -34.25 -8.54 -13.84
C PRO A 54 -34.08 -8.57 -12.32
N VAL A 55 -33.80 -7.39 -11.74
CA VAL A 55 -33.61 -7.24 -10.30
C VAL A 55 -34.42 -6.04 -9.79
N ARG A 56 -35.08 -6.19 -8.65
CA ARG A 56 -35.76 -5.09 -7.97
C ARG A 56 -34.79 -4.28 -7.14
N THR A 57 -34.77 -2.97 -7.32
CA THR A 57 -33.79 -2.06 -6.73
C THR A 57 -34.43 -0.86 -6.06
N HIS A 58 -33.68 -0.29 -5.09
CA HIS A 58 -33.91 1.03 -4.51
C HIS A 58 -32.75 1.95 -4.87
N GLU A 59 -33.02 3.18 -5.29
CA GLU A 59 -31.98 4.19 -5.41
C GLU A 59 -31.50 4.61 -4.02
N VAL A 60 -30.18 4.75 -3.87
CA VAL A 60 -29.51 5.11 -2.62
C VAL A 60 -28.98 6.54 -2.70
N ASN A 61 -29.14 7.29 -1.63
CA ASN A 61 -28.59 8.63 -1.56
C ASN A 61 -27.05 8.55 -1.49
N VAL A 62 -26.37 9.25 -2.40
CA VAL A 62 -24.89 9.18 -2.51
C VAL A 62 -24.16 9.85 -1.35
N ASP A 63 -24.80 10.79 -0.65
CA ASP A 63 -24.22 11.53 0.47
C ASP A 63 -24.52 10.89 1.83
N ASP A 64 -25.63 10.11 1.90
CA ASP A 64 -26.03 9.36 3.10
C ASP A 64 -26.59 8.01 2.65
N ARG A 65 -25.75 7.01 2.53
CA ARG A 65 -26.06 5.68 2.00
C ARG A 65 -26.94 4.82 2.90
N THR A 66 -27.24 5.29 4.10
CA THR A 66 -28.26 4.69 4.98
C THR A 66 -29.66 5.03 4.50
N ARG A 67 -29.82 5.99 3.58
CA ARG A 67 -31.08 6.43 3.01
C ARG A 67 -31.24 5.89 1.59
N SER A 68 -32.34 5.23 1.35
CA SER A 68 -32.77 4.80 0.01
C SER A 68 -34.19 5.30 -0.29
N ASP A 69 -34.51 5.45 -1.57
CA ASP A 69 -35.88 5.72 -1.99
C ASP A 69 -36.80 4.55 -1.54
N SER A 70 -37.99 4.88 -1.12
CA SER A 70 -39.02 3.89 -0.80
C SER A 70 -39.60 3.20 -2.06
N THR A 71 -39.38 3.79 -3.23
CA THR A 71 -39.83 3.27 -4.52
C THR A 71 -38.97 2.10 -4.95
N VAL A 72 -39.59 0.96 -5.23
CA VAL A 72 -38.91 -0.20 -5.80
C VAL A 72 -39.09 -0.17 -7.31
N VAL A 73 -38.00 -0.25 -8.04
CA VAL A 73 -37.99 -0.29 -9.51
C VAL A 73 -37.32 -1.58 -9.96
N GLU A 74 -37.96 -2.32 -10.85
CA GLU A 74 -37.36 -3.47 -11.52
C GLU A 74 -36.46 -2.96 -12.66
N ARG A 75 -35.23 -3.41 -12.70
CA ARG A 75 -34.18 -3.00 -13.68
C ARG A 75 -33.46 -4.24 -14.20
N THR A 76 -32.98 -4.17 -15.44
CA THR A 76 -32.11 -5.23 -15.99
C THR A 76 -30.65 -4.90 -15.64
N LEU A 77 -30.01 -5.79 -14.89
CA LEU A 77 -28.67 -5.60 -14.34
C LEU A 77 -27.68 -6.65 -14.84
N ASN A 78 -26.41 -6.29 -14.91
CA ASN A 78 -25.27 -7.16 -15.28
C ASN A 78 -24.75 -7.96 -14.07
N THR A 79 -25.53 -8.84 -13.51
CA THR A 79 -25.20 -9.57 -12.26
C THR A 79 -24.98 -11.07 -12.45
N VAL A 80 -25.09 -11.59 -13.69
CA VAL A 80 -24.91 -13.01 -13.98
C VAL A 80 -23.47 -13.31 -14.37
N TYR A 81 -22.79 -14.18 -13.58
CA TYR A 81 -21.43 -14.66 -13.86
C TYR A 81 -21.44 -16.19 -13.94
N ASP A 82 -21.51 -16.69 -15.16
CA ASP A 82 -21.62 -18.12 -15.49
C ASP A 82 -20.26 -18.78 -15.76
N PHE A 83 -19.23 -17.99 -16.10
CA PHE A 83 -17.88 -18.45 -16.48
C PHE A 83 -17.92 -19.60 -17.49
N PRO A 84 -18.57 -19.42 -18.66
CA PRO A 84 -18.82 -20.50 -19.61
C PRO A 84 -17.51 -21.15 -20.11
N GLU A 85 -16.45 -20.36 -20.33
CA GLU A 85 -15.17 -20.80 -20.85
C GLU A 85 -14.43 -21.71 -19.87
N ARG A 86 -14.63 -21.53 -18.57
CA ARG A 86 -14.08 -22.39 -17.51
C ARG A 86 -14.80 -23.74 -17.44
N GLY A 87 -16.06 -23.82 -17.84
CA GLY A 87 -16.81 -25.07 -17.91
C GLY A 87 -16.95 -25.82 -16.58
N GLY A 88 -16.94 -25.11 -15.45
CA GLY A 88 -17.03 -25.69 -14.11
C GLY A 88 -15.71 -26.22 -13.55
N VAL A 89 -14.57 -26.03 -14.24
CA VAL A 89 -13.25 -26.38 -13.71
C VAL A 89 -12.95 -25.53 -12.48
N TYR A 90 -12.45 -26.14 -11.41
CA TYR A 90 -12.15 -25.60 -10.08
C TYR A 90 -13.36 -25.19 -9.23
N SER A 91 -14.44 -24.67 -9.80
CA SER A 91 -15.69 -24.36 -9.11
C SER A 91 -16.86 -24.40 -10.08
N THR A 92 -17.99 -24.88 -9.61
CA THR A 92 -19.28 -24.86 -10.33
C THR A 92 -20.19 -23.72 -9.85
N PHE A 93 -19.73 -22.90 -8.92
CA PHE A 93 -20.48 -21.76 -8.39
C PHE A 93 -20.70 -20.72 -9.50
N LYS A 94 -21.93 -20.24 -9.58
CA LYS A 94 -22.37 -19.20 -10.48
C LYS A 94 -22.93 -18.06 -9.68
N TRP A 95 -22.60 -16.84 -10.08
CA TRP A 95 -23.02 -15.65 -9.37
C TRP A 95 -24.25 -15.07 -10.05
N ASN A 96 -25.15 -14.57 -9.24
CA ASN A 96 -26.34 -13.85 -9.65
C ASN A 96 -26.64 -12.73 -8.64
N TRP A 97 -27.69 -11.94 -8.87
CA TRP A 97 -28.03 -10.80 -8.02
C TRP A 97 -28.10 -11.12 -6.52
N SER A 98 -28.48 -12.34 -6.13
CA SER A 98 -28.60 -12.71 -4.72
C SER A 98 -27.26 -12.79 -3.98
N ASP A 99 -26.15 -12.82 -4.70
CA ASP A 99 -24.79 -12.87 -4.18
C ASP A 99 -24.17 -11.46 -3.97
N PHE A 100 -24.95 -10.42 -4.29
CA PHE A 100 -24.55 -9.03 -4.23
C PHE A 100 -25.54 -8.21 -3.40
N THR A 101 -25.09 -7.05 -2.91
CA THR A 101 -25.92 -6.10 -2.16
C THR A 101 -26.47 -4.99 -3.05
N GLY A 102 -25.74 -4.59 -4.08
CA GLY A 102 -26.10 -3.50 -4.99
C GLY A 102 -25.18 -3.37 -6.20
N THR A 103 -25.50 -2.39 -7.05
CA THR A 103 -24.70 -2.03 -8.24
C THR A 103 -24.87 -0.54 -8.58
N ASP A 104 -24.18 -0.03 -9.59
CA ASP A 104 -24.25 1.38 -10.01
C ASP A 104 -24.65 1.60 -11.47
N TYR A 105 -25.02 0.54 -12.20
CA TYR A 105 -25.34 0.63 -13.61
C TYR A 105 -26.50 -0.25 -14.02
N THR A 106 -27.42 0.28 -14.84
CA THR A 106 -28.50 -0.48 -15.46
C THR A 106 -28.27 -0.64 -16.96
N THR A 107 -28.67 -1.78 -17.52
CA THR A 107 -28.56 -2.06 -18.96
C THR A 107 -29.77 -1.62 -19.77
N ASP A 108 -30.92 -1.37 -19.13
CA ASP A 108 -32.17 -0.98 -19.82
C ASP A 108 -32.06 0.40 -20.48
N ASP A 109 -31.57 1.37 -19.70
CA ASP A 109 -31.55 2.78 -20.11
C ASP A 109 -30.21 3.47 -19.85
N GLY A 110 -29.20 2.72 -19.33
CA GLY A 110 -27.89 3.26 -18.99
C GLY A 110 -27.92 4.19 -17.77
N THR A 111 -28.93 4.11 -16.93
CA THR A 111 -28.98 4.89 -15.68
C THR A 111 -27.80 4.52 -14.79
N THR A 112 -27.16 5.52 -14.23
CA THR A 112 -26.05 5.40 -13.27
C THR A 112 -26.48 5.96 -11.92
N GLY A 113 -26.00 5.34 -10.86
CA GLY A 113 -26.31 5.73 -9.48
C GLY A 113 -26.32 4.50 -8.58
N ILE A 114 -26.09 4.67 -7.28
CA ILE A 114 -26.03 3.54 -6.36
C ILE A 114 -27.44 2.97 -6.19
N MET A 115 -27.58 1.70 -6.50
CA MET A 115 -28.82 0.94 -6.42
C MET A 115 -28.63 -0.25 -5.49
N ARG A 116 -29.32 -0.27 -4.36
CA ARG A 116 -29.35 -1.42 -3.46
C ARG A 116 -30.47 -2.38 -3.88
N PHE A 117 -30.22 -3.68 -3.86
CA PHE A 117 -31.20 -4.68 -4.23
C PHE A 117 -32.30 -4.81 -3.17
N ASP A 118 -33.52 -4.98 -3.62
CA ASP A 118 -34.68 -5.12 -2.73
C ASP A 118 -34.54 -6.40 -1.87
N GLY A 119 -34.64 -6.25 -0.56
CA GLY A 119 -34.41 -7.32 0.40
C GLY A 119 -32.94 -7.47 0.87
N LYS A 120 -31.97 -6.84 0.22
CA LYS A 120 -30.58 -6.78 0.69
C LYS A 120 -30.34 -5.59 1.62
N GLN A 121 -29.31 -5.67 2.44
CA GLN A 121 -28.85 -4.61 3.31
C GLN A 121 -27.33 -4.43 3.12
N TRP A 122 -26.84 -3.20 3.24
CA TRP A 122 -25.41 -2.96 3.36
C TRP A 122 -24.85 -3.65 4.60
N SER A 123 -23.61 -4.06 4.57
CA SER A 123 -22.92 -4.57 5.74
C SER A 123 -22.86 -3.49 6.84
N ASP A 124 -23.08 -3.88 8.09
CA ASP A 124 -23.05 -2.94 9.23
C ASP A 124 -21.62 -2.71 9.75
N ASN A 125 -20.71 -3.68 9.53
CA ASN A 125 -19.36 -3.67 10.10
C ASN A 125 -18.32 -3.18 9.07
N VAL A 126 -18.60 -2.01 8.49
CA VAL A 126 -17.79 -1.29 7.50
C VAL A 126 -17.56 0.17 7.94
N SER A 127 -16.82 0.94 7.18
CA SER A 127 -16.66 2.37 7.46
C SER A 127 -18.00 3.10 7.46
N HIS A 128 -18.16 4.05 8.39
CA HIS A 128 -19.35 4.92 8.47
C HIS A 128 -19.24 6.19 7.62
N GLU A 129 -18.22 6.28 6.75
CA GLU A 129 -18.17 7.35 5.76
C GLU A 129 -19.48 7.39 4.97
N ARG A 130 -20.05 8.57 4.74
CA ARG A 130 -21.37 8.76 4.11
C ARG A 130 -22.50 7.92 4.74
N GLY A 131 -22.42 7.69 6.04
CA GLY A 131 -23.35 6.88 6.81
C GLY A 131 -23.09 5.37 6.76
N ASN A 132 -22.66 4.84 5.60
CA ASN A 132 -22.21 3.47 5.37
C ASN A 132 -21.40 3.40 4.08
N PHE A 133 -20.23 2.78 4.09
CA PHE A 133 -19.32 2.74 2.94
C PHE A 133 -19.06 1.33 2.41
N ASP A 134 -20.06 0.44 2.50
CA ASP A 134 -20.01 -0.91 1.93
C ASP A 134 -19.78 -0.86 0.42
N TYR A 135 -20.62 -0.14 -0.28
CA TYR A 135 -20.56 0.02 -1.73
C TYR A 135 -19.38 0.90 -2.20
N ILE A 136 -18.67 0.47 -3.24
CA ILE A 136 -17.66 1.30 -3.95
C ILE A 136 -18.02 1.46 -5.41
N MET A 137 -18.11 0.36 -6.16
CA MET A 137 -18.36 0.31 -7.59
C MET A 137 -18.82 -1.08 -8.05
N GLY A 138 -19.35 -1.19 -9.26
CA GLY A 138 -19.73 -2.46 -9.89
C GLY A 138 -20.77 -3.23 -9.07
N ASP A 139 -20.71 -4.56 -9.12
CA ASP A 139 -21.59 -5.41 -8.33
C ASP A 139 -20.95 -5.69 -6.97
N ASP A 140 -21.50 -5.14 -5.92
CA ASP A 140 -21.02 -5.18 -4.55
C ASP A 140 -21.22 -6.56 -3.93
N VAL A 141 -20.14 -7.22 -3.55
CA VAL A 141 -20.14 -8.63 -3.12
C VAL A 141 -20.65 -8.78 -1.69
N ASP A 142 -21.74 -9.51 -1.49
CA ASP A 142 -22.31 -9.78 -0.18
C ASP A 142 -21.50 -10.87 0.57
N VAL A 143 -20.44 -10.46 1.23
CA VAL A 143 -19.58 -11.40 2.01
C VAL A 143 -20.32 -11.99 3.23
N ASN A 144 -21.46 -11.44 3.62
CA ASN A 144 -22.31 -11.96 4.70
C ASN A 144 -23.24 -13.09 4.21
N GLU A 145 -23.38 -13.28 2.88
CA GLU A 145 -24.07 -14.45 2.34
C GLU A 145 -23.19 -15.70 2.51
N PRO A 146 -23.67 -16.75 3.24
CA PRO A 146 -22.82 -17.90 3.57
C PRO A 146 -22.25 -18.65 2.38
N GLU A 147 -22.96 -18.68 1.24
CA GLU A 147 -22.49 -19.33 0.03
C GLU A 147 -21.38 -18.54 -0.65
N VAL A 148 -21.50 -17.22 -0.66
CA VAL A 148 -20.47 -16.29 -1.15
C VAL A 148 -19.21 -16.39 -0.29
N ALA A 149 -19.34 -16.29 1.04
CA ALA A 149 -18.18 -16.39 1.96
C ALA A 149 -17.44 -17.73 1.79
N ARG A 150 -18.18 -18.83 1.56
CA ARG A 150 -17.60 -20.14 1.29
C ARG A 150 -16.88 -20.16 -0.04
N GLU A 151 -17.49 -19.66 -1.12
CA GLU A 151 -16.86 -19.62 -2.46
C GLU A 151 -15.58 -18.77 -2.46
N LEU A 152 -15.59 -17.62 -1.76
CA LEU A 152 -14.38 -16.78 -1.60
C LEU A 152 -13.30 -17.52 -0.79
N THR A 153 -13.69 -18.34 0.18
CA THR A 153 -12.75 -19.16 0.96
C THR A 153 -12.18 -20.30 0.12
N ASP A 154 -13.00 -21.01 -0.62
CA ASP A 154 -12.59 -22.09 -1.52
C ASP A 154 -11.68 -21.57 -2.64
N TRP A 155 -12.01 -20.40 -3.19
CA TRP A 155 -11.13 -19.71 -4.13
C TRP A 155 -9.78 -19.36 -3.49
N GLY A 156 -9.77 -18.83 -2.27
CA GLY A 156 -8.54 -18.50 -1.56
C GLY A 156 -7.64 -19.73 -1.34
N ILE A 157 -8.23 -20.86 -0.95
CA ILE A 157 -7.52 -22.14 -0.81
C ILE A 157 -6.91 -22.57 -2.15
N TRP A 158 -7.71 -22.58 -3.21
CA TRP A 158 -7.24 -22.91 -4.56
C TRP A 158 -6.12 -21.96 -5.00
N TYR A 159 -6.29 -20.68 -4.81
CA TYR A 159 -5.32 -19.68 -5.21
C TYR A 159 -3.99 -19.85 -4.48
N THR A 160 -4.03 -19.92 -3.15
CA THR A 160 -2.85 -20.08 -2.30
C THR A 160 -2.10 -21.38 -2.61
N THR A 161 -2.81 -22.51 -2.77
CA THR A 161 -2.19 -23.79 -3.06
C THR A 161 -1.64 -23.87 -4.49
N THR A 162 -2.26 -23.18 -5.45
CA THR A 162 -1.83 -23.16 -6.84
C THR A 162 -0.61 -22.26 -7.05
N THR A 163 -0.61 -21.09 -6.45
CA THR A 163 0.39 -20.04 -6.68
C THR A 163 1.57 -20.12 -5.72
N GLY A 164 1.32 -20.54 -4.47
CA GLY A 164 2.33 -20.56 -3.42
C GLY A 164 2.75 -19.16 -2.97
N VAL A 165 1.90 -18.15 -3.09
CA VAL A 165 2.20 -16.77 -2.62
C VAL A 165 2.42 -16.74 -1.11
N ASP A 166 3.23 -15.77 -0.67
CA ASP A 166 3.69 -15.65 0.71
C ASP A 166 2.77 -14.78 1.58
N GLY A 167 1.86 -14.03 0.97
CA GLY A 167 0.94 -13.15 1.68
C GLY A 167 -0.03 -12.45 0.74
N PHE A 168 -0.75 -11.46 1.29
CA PHE A 168 -1.82 -10.76 0.59
C PHE A 168 -1.76 -9.25 0.82
N ARG A 169 -2.02 -8.46 -0.21
CA ARG A 169 -2.56 -7.12 -0.11
C ARG A 169 -4.07 -7.23 -0.28
N LEU A 170 -4.84 -6.70 0.64
CA LEU A 170 -6.30 -6.76 0.63
C LEU A 170 -6.84 -5.37 0.30
N ASP A 171 -7.47 -5.28 -0.86
CA ASP A 171 -8.03 -4.04 -1.41
C ASP A 171 -9.25 -3.59 -0.62
N ALA A 172 -9.39 -2.27 -0.44
CA ALA A 172 -10.58 -1.57 0.02
C ALA A 172 -11.25 -2.20 1.27
N VAL A 173 -10.44 -2.65 2.24
CA VAL A 173 -10.97 -3.38 3.41
C VAL A 173 -11.97 -2.59 4.26
N LYS A 174 -11.99 -1.24 4.15
CA LYS A 174 -12.97 -0.41 4.85
C LYS A 174 -14.40 -0.61 4.37
N SER A 175 -14.57 -1.19 3.19
CA SER A 175 -15.83 -1.43 2.50
C SER A 175 -16.22 -2.92 2.49
N ILE A 176 -15.59 -3.73 3.32
CA ILE A 176 -15.88 -5.17 3.48
C ILE A 176 -16.05 -5.44 4.97
N ASP A 177 -17.05 -6.27 5.33
CA ASP A 177 -17.26 -6.63 6.73
C ASP A 177 -15.95 -7.07 7.40
N ALA A 178 -15.54 -6.34 8.44
CA ALA A 178 -14.27 -6.59 9.14
C ALA A 178 -14.20 -8.01 9.74
N GLY A 179 -15.33 -8.61 10.05
CA GLY A 179 -15.43 -9.97 10.57
C GLY A 179 -15.11 -11.06 9.55
N PHE A 180 -15.17 -10.75 8.24
CA PHE A 180 -14.87 -11.70 7.17
C PHE A 180 -13.38 -12.10 7.14
N PHE A 181 -12.46 -11.16 7.36
CA PHE A 181 -11.04 -11.40 7.12
C PHE A 181 -10.36 -12.33 8.11
N ALA A 182 -10.69 -12.23 9.39
CA ALA A 182 -10.01 -13.03 10.42
C ALA A 182 -10.19 -14.56 10.23
N PRO A 183 -11.39 -15.10 9.98
CA PRO A 183 -11.56 -16.52 9.65
C PRO A 183 -10.97 -16.89 8.28
N TRP A 184 -11.08 -15.99 7.29
CA TRP A 184 -10.51 -16.21 5.96
C TRP A 184 -8.98 -16.35 6.02
N LEU A 185 -8.28 -15.39 6.63
CA LEU A 185 -6.80 -15.41 6.77
C LEU A 185 -6.33 -16.61 7.58
N ARG A 186 -7.02 -16.98 8.66
CA ARG A 186 -6.70 -18.21 9.41
C ARG A 186 -6.81 -19.46 8.55
N THR A 187 -7.76 -19.49 7.62
CA THR A 187 -7.89 -20.60 6.67
C THR A 187 -6.73 -20.60 5.70
N MET A 188 -6.37 -19.45 5.12
CA MET A 188 -5.21 -19.35 4.21
C MET A 188 -3.91 -19.80 4.88
N GLN A 189 -3.70 -19.46 6.14
CA GLN A 189 -2.54 -19.91 6.93
C GLN A 189 -2.44 -21.43 7.07
N ARG A 190 -3.57 -22.14 7.09
CA ARG A 190 -3.60 -23.61 7.20
C ARG A 190 -3.25 -24.30 5.88
N TYR A 191 -3.58 -23.71 4.75
CA TYR A 191 -3.37 -24.27 3.41
C TYR A 191 -2.12 -23.73 2.73
N GLY A 192 -1.59 -22.60 3.18
CA GLY A 192 -0.33 -22.03 2.71
C GLY A 192 0.87 -22.55 3.52
N ASN A 193 2.04 -22.46 2.93
CA ASN A 193 3.30 -22.86 3.59
C ASN A 193 3.90 -21.74 4.45
N HIS A 194 3.22 -20.59 4.60
CA HIS A 194 3.76 -19.38 5.19
C HIS A 194 2.82 -18.76 6.23
N PRO A 195 3.33 -17.91 7.14
CA PRO A 195 2.58 -17.36 8.27
C PRO A 195 1.44 -16.40 7.89
N GLY A 196 1.13 -16.26 6.59
CA GLY A 196 -0.05 -15.50 6.15
C GLY A 196 0.01 -14.03 6.54
N ILE A 197 1.08 -13.33 6.13
CA ILE A 197 1.14 -11.88 6.29
C ILE A 197 0.13 -11.24 5.34
N ALA A 198 -0.70 -10.34 5.86
CA ALA A 198 -1.61 -9.54 5.06
C ALA A 198 -1.46 -8.06 5.38
N VAL A 199 -1.62 -7.22 4.36
CA VAL A 199 -1.68 -5.77 4.48
C VAL A 199 -2.99 -5.30 3.85
N GLY A 200 -3.86 -4.69 4.64
CA GLY A 200 -5.14 -4.16 4.18
C GLY A 200 -5.04 -2.69 3.79
N GLU A 201 -5.80 -2.32 2.78
CA GLU A 201 -5.96 -0.93 2.38
C GLU A 201 -7.25 -0.37 2.99
N TYR A 202 -7.11 0.31 4.11
CA TYR A 202 -8.17 1.12 4.72
C TYR A 202 -7.90 2.59 4.42
N TRP A 203 -8.54 3.13 3.39
CA TRP A 203 -8.26 4.50 2.92
C TRP A 203 -8.94 5.54 3.81
N SER A 204 -8.25 5.99 4.83
CA SER A 204 -8.64 7.09 5.72
C SER A 204 -7.42 7.81 6.28
N GLY A 205 -7.51 9.15 6.33
CA GLY A 205 -6.50 9.99 7.00
C GLY A 205 -6.68 10.09 8.52
N ASP A 206 -7.72 9.46 9.09
CA ASP A 206 -7.97 9.43 10.53
C ASP A 206 -7.39 8.13 11.13
N ALA A 207 -6.30 8.27 11.89
CA ALA A 207 -5.67 7.13 12.54
C ALA A 207 -6.58 6.43 13.57
N SER A 208 -7.63 7.09 14.07
CA SER A 208 -8.60 6.45 14.96
C SER A 208 -9.49 5.47 14.23
N GLU A 209 -9.86 5.72 12.96
CA GLU A 209 -10.57 4.77 12.14
C GLU A 209 -9.72 3.54 11.83
N LEU A 210 -8.43 3.74 11.48
CA LEU A 210 -7.49 2.65 11.23
C LEU A 210 -7.31 1.75 12.47
N THR A 211 -7.14 2.35 13.66
CA THR A 211 -7.00 1.57 14.91
C THR A 211 -8.29 0.86 15.29
N SER A 212 -9.45 1.49 15.09
CA SER A 212 -10.75 0.83 15.31
C SER A 212 -10.93 -0.37 14.41
N TYR A 213 -10.62 -0.24 13.11
CA TYR A 213 -10.70 -1.35 12.17
C TYR A 213 -9.75 -2.51 12.54
N LEU A 214 -8.51 -2.21 12.96
CA LEU A 214 -7.59 -3.25 13.46
C LEU A 214 -8.21 -4.03 14.62
N HIS A 215 -8.87 -3.34 15.54
CA HIS A 215 -9.57 -3.97 16.65
C HIS A 215 -10.74 -4.84 16.15
N ASP A 216 -11.57 -4.33 15.25
CA ASP A 216 -12.76 -5.01 14.72
C ASP A 216 -12.38 -6.27 13.91
N CYS A 217 -11.28 -6.24 13.17
CA CYS A 217 -10.75 -7.41 12.47
C CYS A 217 -9.84 -8.31 13.35
N ASN A 218 -9.79 -8.09 14.68
CA ASN A 218 -8.95 -8.82 15.64
C ASN A 218 -7.45 -8.78 15.29
N HIS A 219 -6.93 -7.67 14.82
CA HIS A 219 -5.52 -7.49 14.42
C HIS A 219 -5.00 -8.61 13.50
N CYS A 220 -5.84 -9.09 12.60
CA CYS A 220 -5.49 -10.21 11.72
C CYS A 220 -4.60 -9.81 10.53
N MET A 221 -4.39 -8.50 10.33
CA MET A 221 -3.57 -7.94 9.26
C MET A 221 -2.87 -6.66 9.71
N MET A 222 -1.90 -6.18 8.94
CA MET A 222 -1.40 -4.82 9.00
C MET A 222 -2.25 -3.91 8.10
N LEU A 223 -2.17 -2.60 8.28
CA LEU A 223 -2.79 -1.63 7.37
C LEU A 223 -1.74 -0.70 6.78
N PHE A 224 -1.97 -0.25 5.57
CA PHE A 224 -1.25 0.91 5.03
C PHE A 224 -1.53 2.14 5.89
N ASP A 225 -0.47 2.85 6.29
CA ASP A 225 -0.58 4.07 7.10
C ASP A 225 -0.94 5.27 6.22
N VAL A 226 -2.21 5.33 5.85
CA VAL A 226 -2.77 6.42 5.01
C VAL A 226 -2.71 7.76 5.75
N ALA A 227 -2.81 7.76 7.08
CA ALA A 227 -2.66 8.97 7.87
C ALA A 227 -1.24 9.57 7.73
N LEU A 228 -0.19 8.74 7.76
CA LEU A 228 1.19 9.18 7.53
C LEU A 228 1.41 9.68 6.09
N HIS A 229 0.82 9.00 5.09
CA HIS A 229 0.85 9.46 3.71
C HIS A 229 0.30 10.89 3.58
N PHE A 230 -0.86 11.17 4.16
CA PHE A 230 -1.41 12.53 4.14
C PHE A 230 -0.56 13.56 4.91
N ARG A 231 0.17 13.13 5.95
CA ARG A 231 1.16 14.01 6.61
C ARG A 231 2.30 14.38 5.65
N PHE A 232 2.81 13.42 4.87
CA PHE A 232 3.83 13.67 3.85
C PHE A 232 3.30 14.61 2.76
N GLU A 233 2.10 14.34 2.26
CA GLU A 233 1.45 15.18 1.26
C GLU A 233 1.29 16.62 1.75
N GLN A 234 0.76 16.82 2.96
CA GLN A 234 0.58 18.12 3.59
C GLN A 234 1.90 18.86 3.80
N ALA A 235 2.92 18.19 4.35
CA ALA A 235 4.25 18.75 4.56
C ALA A 235 4.90 19.16 3.23
N SER A 236 4.71 18.37 2.17
CA SER A 236 5.25 18.65 0.84
C SER A 236 4.62 19.87 0.18
N LYS A 237 3.32 20.10 0.39
CA LYS A 237 2.55 21.21 -0.18
C LYS A 237 2.63 22.51 0.63
N ASN A 238 2.82 22.40 1.93
CA ASN A 238 2.89 23.57 2.84
C ASN A 238 4.11 23.49 3.79
N PRO A 239 5.35 23.51 3.27
CA PRO A 239 6.54 23.35 4.09
C PRO A 239 6.76 24.46 5.14
N GLU A 240 6.28 25.67 4.89
CA GLU A 240 6.42 26.81 5.81
C GLU A 240 5.45 26.72 7.00
N GLY A 241 4.27 26.12 6.78
CA GLY A 241 3.23 26.00 7.81
C GLY A 241 3.21 24.64 8.51
N PHE A 242 4.01 23.67 8.06
CA PHE A 242 4.06 22.33 8.63
C PHE A 242 5.22 22.18 9.61
N ASP A 243 4.93 21.74 10.83
CA ASP A 243 5.97 21.43 11.82
C ASP A 243 6.40 19.95 11.71
N LEU A 244 7.62 19.70 11.23
CA LEU A 244 8.16 18.34 11.09
C LEU A 244 8.18 17.54 12.37
N ARG A 245 8.21 18.17 13.56
CA ARG A 245 8.19 17.46 14.85
C ARG A 245 6.88 16.70 15.05
N GLY A 246 5.80 17.15 14.39
CA GLY A 246 4.51 16.49 14.38
C GLY A 246 4.29 15.56 13.18
N LEU A 247 5.34 15.19 12.42
CA LEU A 247 5.18 14.40 11.20
C LEU A 247 4.53 13.03 11.45
N ALA A 248 4.89 12.38 12.53
CA ALA A 248 4.31 11.09 12.92
C ALA A 248 3.08 11.21 13.82
N ALA A 249 2.73 12.43 14.26
CA ALA A 249 1.63 12.62 15.20
C ALA A 249 0.29 12.21 14.58
N ASP A 250 -0.48 11.43 15.33
CA ASP A 250 -1.81 11.00 14.93
C ASP A 250 -1.81 10.14 13.64
N THR A 251 -0.84 9.24 13.54
CA THR A 251 -0.70 8.26 12.47
C THR A 251 -0.79 6.84 13.03
N LEU A 252 -0.97 5.86 12.15
CA LEU A 252 -0.94 4.45 12.57
C LEU A 252 0.45 4.05 13.06
N TYR A 253 1.50 4.59 12.44
CA TYR A 253 2.89 4.43 12.86
C TYR A 253 3.13 4.84 14.33
N GLU A 254 2.49 5.93 14.78
CA GLU A 254 2.59 6.35 16.19
C GLU A 254 1.78 5.46 17.13
N ARG A 255 0.53 5.10 16.73
CA ARG A 255 -0.43 4.41 17.61
C ARG A 255 -0.21 2.91 17.68
N GLU A 256 0.03 2.26 16.53
CA GLU A 256 0.10 0.81 16.37
C GLU A 256 1.26 0.42 15.43
N PRO A 257 2.53 0.73 15.76
CA PRO A 257 3.67 0.56 14.85
C PRO A 257 3.83 -0.87 14.33
N THR A 258 3.47 -1.88 15.12
CA THR A 258 3.55 -3.29 14.73
C THR A 258 2.60 -3.63 13.57
N TYR A 259 1.50 -2.88 13.44
CA TYR A 259 0.47 -3.07 12.43
C TYR A 259 0.50 -2.02 11.31
N ALA A 260 1.47 -1.12 11.34
CA ALA A 260 1.63 -0.09 10.32
C ALA A 260 2.49 -0.58 9.15
N CYS A 261 1.97 -0.47 7.92
CA CYS A 261 2.74 -0.54 6.69
C CYS A 261 2.90 0.89 6.15
N THR A 262 4.07 1.50 6.37
CA THR A 262 4.30 2.88 5.97
C THR A 262 4.59 2.98 4.48
N PHE A 263 4.11 4.03 3.82
CA PHE A 263 4.35 4.28 2.40
C PHE A 263 4.39 5.79 2.10
N VAL A 264 4.94 6.17 0.97
CA VAL A 264 4.98 7.57 0.50
C VAL A 264 3.87 7.81 -0.51
N ASP A 265 3.85 7.07 -1.58
CA ASP A 265 2.81 7.08 -2.62
C ASP A 265 2.50 5.65 -3.09
N ASN A 266 1.40 5.49 -3.83
CA ASN A 266 1.02 4.25 -4.50
C ASN A 266 0.44 4.54 -5.89
N HIS A 267 -0.10 3.53 -6.56
CA HIS A 267 -0.68 3.63 -7.90
C HIS A 267 -1.96 4.46 -7.96
N ASP A 268 -2.69 4.62 -6.84
CA ASP A 268 -3.92 5.41 -6.76
C ASP A 268 -3.69 6.86 -6.32
N THR A 269 -2.56 7.16 -5.66
CA THR A 269 -2.23 8.53 -5.24
C THR A 269 -1.53 9.35 -6.31
N GLN A 270 -1.02 8.71 -7.37
CA GLN A 270 -0.33 9.39 -8.47
C GLN A 270 -1.26 10.33 -9.26
N PRO A 271 -0.72 11.32 -9.98
CA PRO A 271 -1.51 12.28 -10.73
C PRO A 271 -2.51 11.63 -11.68
N GLY A 272 -3.74 12.14 -11.70
CA GLY A 272 -4.84 11.67 -12.55
C GLY A 272 -5.56 10.42 -12.07
N GLN A 273 -5.19 9.85 -10.94
CA GLN A 273 -5.88 8.71 -10.34
C GLN A 273 -6.97 9.12 -9.35
N ALA A 274 -7.84 8.18 -8.97
CA ALA A 274 -9.04 8.46 -8.16
C ALA A 274 -8.74 9.01 -6.76
N LEU A 275 -7.61 8.64 -6.16
CA LEU A 275 -7.17 9.06 -4.84
C LEU A 275 -5.99 10.03 -4.91
N GLU A 276 -5.88 10.81 -5.98
CA GLU A 276 -4.76 11.72 -6.22
C GLU A 276 -4.42 12.57 -4.99
N SER A 277 -3.30 12.24 -4.36
CA SER A 277 -2.74 12.91 -3.19
C SER A 277 -1.21 12.90 -3.22
N TRP A 278 -0.66 13.17 -4.41
CA TRP A 278 0.76 13.02 -4.72
C TRP A 278 1.65 13.86 -3.81
N VAL A 279 2.63 13.21 -3.19
CA VAL A 279 3.69 13.86 -2.43
C VAL A 279 4.62 14.59 -3.41
N GLN A 280 4.88 15.87 -3.17
CA GLN A 280 5.70 16.68 -4.09
C GLN A 280 7.09 16.07 -4.28
N PRO A 281 7.65 16.04 -5.50
CA PRO A 281 8.91 15.36 -5.80
C PRO A 281 10.09 15.78 -4.91
N TRP A 282 10.15 17.06 -4.51
CA TRP A 282 11.20 17.58 -3.66
C TRP A 282 11.17 16.97 -2.24
N PHE A 283 9.98 16.60 -1.73
CA PHE A 283 9.80 16.05 -0.39
C PHE A 283 9.94 14.52 -0.33
N LYS A 284 9.78 13.82 -1.45
CA LYS A 284 9.88 12.35 -1.49
C LYS A 284 11.16 11.80 -0.86
N PRO A 285 12.37 12.37 -1.12
CA PRO A 285 13.57 11.90 -0.43
C PRO A 285 13.49 12.01 1.10
N LEU A 286 12.84 13.05 1.63
CA LEU A 286 12.64 13.23 3.07
C LEU A 286 11.66 12.18 3.62
N ALA A 287 10.54 11.96 2.91
CA ALA A 287 9.52 10.97 3.29
C ALA A 287 10.10 9.55 3.28
N TYR A 288 10.83 9.17 2.22
CA TYR A 288 11.48 7.85 2.16
C TYR A 288 12.58 7.69 3.21
N ALA A 289 13.34 8.74 3.54
CA ALA A 289 14.29 8.69 4.65
C ALA A 289 13.56 8.39 5.99
N CYS A 290 12.36 8.96 6.22
CA CYS A 290 11.57 8.67 7.40
C CYS A 290 11.13 7.20 7.49
N ILE A 291 10.61 6.62 6.39
CA ILE A 291 10.06 5.26 6.43
C ILE A 291 11.12 4.17 6.26
N LEU A 292 12.24 4.47 5.60
CA LEU A 292 13.28 3.48 5.32
C LEU A 292 14.43 3.51 6.35
N LEU A 293 14.77 4.69 6.89
CA LEU A 293 16.01 4.89 7.65
C LEU A 293 15.76 5.34 9.09
N ARG A 294 14.63 4.95 9.68
CA ARG A 294 14.33 5.30 11.06
C ARG A 294 14.10 4.07 11.94
N ASP A 295 13.05 3.31 11.71
CA ASP A 295 12.62 2.22 12.58
C ASP A 295 12.38 0.91 11.81
N ASN A 296 12.19 -0.18 12.55
CA ASN A 296 11.87 -1.50 11.99
C ASN A 296 10.37 -1.69 11.66
N VAL A 297 9.63 -0.62 11.39
CA VAL A 297 8.28 -0.70 10.83
C VAL A 297 8.35 -1.17 9.38
N LEU A 298 7.33 -1.85 8.89
CA LEU A 298 7.30 -2.35 7.52
C LEU A 298 7.11 -1.18 6.53
N PRO A 299 8.11 -0.81 5.72
CA PRO A 299 7.93 0.20 4.69
C PRO A 299 7.49 -0.43 3.38
N CYS A 300 6.65 0.27 2.64
CA CYS A 300 6.31 -0.04 1.25
C CYS A 300 6.91 1.01 0.32
N VAL A 301 7.68 0.56 -0.67
CA VAL A 301 8.28 1.40 -1.71
C VAL A 301 7.41 1.31 -2.96
N PHE A 302 6.93 2.43 -3.46
CA PHE A 302 6.16 2.47 -4.68
C PHE A 302 7.04 2.20 -5.90
N PHE A 303 6.61 1.25 -6.74
CA PHE A 303 7.33 0.89 -7.96
C PHE A 303 7.57 2.10 -8.88
N GLY A 304 6.57 2.99 -9.01
CA GLY A 304 6.66 4.19 -9.80
C GLY A 304 7.69 5.20 -9.28
N ASP A 305 7.94 5.26 -7.96
CA ASP A 305 9.01 6.08 -7.41
C ASP A 305 10.40 5.47 -7.64
N TYR A 306 10.49 4.14 -7.67
CA TYR A 306 11.77 3.45 -7.89
C TYR A 306 12.19 3.42 -9.36
N TYR A 307 11.26 3.15 -10.28
CA TYR A 307 11.54 2.99 -11.71
C TYR A 307 11.04 4.14 -12.59
N GLY A 308 10.25 5.06 -12.02
CA GLY A 308 9.54 6.10 -12.74
C GLY A 308 8.16 5.65 -13.22
N VAL A 309 7.36 6.61 -13.67
CA VAL A 309 6.07 6.39 -14.34
C VAL A 309 6.17 6.98 -15.75
N PRO A 310 6.65 6.21 -16.74
CA PRO A 310 6.98 6.73 -18.07
C PRO A 310 5.78 7.35 -18.80
N HIS A 311 4.58 6.80 -18.60
CA HIS A 311 3.36 7.32 -19.21
C HIS A 311 3.06 8.77 -18.78
N ASP A 312 3.34 9.08 -17.51
CA ASP A 312 3.09 10.41 -16.94
C ASP A 312 4.36 11.29 -16.92
N LEU A 313 5.43 10.82 -17.57
CA LEU A 313 6.73 11.49 -17.61
C LEU A 313 7.33 11.77 -16.22
N ILE A 314 7.00 10.95 -15.24
CA ILE A 314 7.54 11.04 -13.88
C ILE A 314 8.85 10.24 -13.82
N PRO A 315 10.00 10.88 -13.55
CA PRO A 315 11.27 10.18 -13.48
C PRO A 315 11.38 9.36 -12.18
N PRO A 316 12.27 8.35 -12.14
CA PRO A 316 12.64 7.66 -10.91
C PRO A 316 13.11 8.65 -9.84
N MET A 317 12.76 8.39 -8.59
CA MET A 317 13.22 9.18 -7.48
C MET A 317 14.73 8.97 -7.25
N ARG A 318 15.48 10.05 -7.32
CA ARG A 318 16.91 10.04 -7.07
C ARG A 318 17.21 9.57 -5.63
N PHE A 319 18.21 8.75 -5.42
CA PHE A 319 18.64 8.18 -4.14
C PHE A 319 17.76 7.08 -3.53
N LEU A 320 16.60 6.76 -4.07
CA LEU A 320 15.76 5.68 -3.52
C LEU A 320 16.49 4.32 -3.53
N PRO A 321 17.20 3.91 -4.60
CA PRO A 321 18.02 2.70 -4.58
C PRO A 321 19.08 2.69 -3.47
N HIS A 322 19.70 3.85 -3.17
CA HIS A 322 20.68 4.01 -2.10
C HIS A 322 20.03 3.79 -0.73
N MET A 323 18.87 4.41 -0.48
CA MET A 323 18.14 4.26 0.78
C MET A 323 17.69 2.81 1.01
N VAL A 324 17.23 2.12 -0.04
CA VAL A 324 16.87 0.71 0.03
C VAL A 324 18.10 -0.15 0.36
N TRP A 325 19.23 0.13 -0.26
CA TRP A 325 20.49 -0.56 0.03
C TRP A 325 20.93 -0.33 1.48
N ILE A 326 20.93 0.92 1.95
CA ILE A 326 21.28 1.28 3.33
C ILE A 326 20.41 0.53 4.33
N ARG A 327 19.07 0.52 4.10
CA ARG A 327 18.15 -0.23 4.96
C ARG A 327 18.48 -1.72 5.02
N ALA A 328 18.81 -2.31 3.88
CA ALA A 328 19.08 -3.75 3.79
C ALA A 328 20.42 -4.17 4.42
N HIS A 329 21.42 -3.29 4.48
CA HIS A 329 22.80 -3.67 4.81
C HIS A 329 23.38 -2.96 6.03
N LEU A 330 22.90 -1.74 6.35
CA LEU A 330 23.51 -0.94 7.40
C LEU A 330 22.59 -0.68 8.60
N LEU A 331 21.26 -0.75 8.41
CA LEU A 331 20.32 -0.27 9.41
C LEU A 331 20.37 -1.14 10.69
N GLY A 332 20.64 -0.50 11.81
CA GLY A 332 20.55 -1.11 13.15
C GLY A 332 19.14 -0.96 13.77
N ASP A 333 18.97 -1.49 14.98
CA ASP A 333 17.66 -1.54 15.67
C ASP A 333 17.42 -0.37 16.63
N GLN A 334 18.46 0.41 16.93
CA GLN A 334 18.37 1.51 17.90
C GLN A 334 18.40 2.85 17.19
N VAL A 335 17.41 3.67 17.47
CA VAL A 335 17.29 5.03 16.92
C VAL A 335 17.39 6.05 18.03
N GLU A 336 18.34 6.98 17.90
CA GLU A 336 18.49 8.10 18.82
C GLU A 336 18.20 9.43 18.12
N ALA A 337 17.14 10.12 18.56
CA ALA A 337 16.86 11.48 18.12
C ALA A 337 17.93 12.43 18.65
N GLN A 338 18.47 13.30 17.78
CA GLN A 338 19.50 14.24 18.15
C GLN A 338 18.88 15.58 18.62
N PRO A 339 19.44 16.22 19.64
CA PRO A 339 18.91 17.48 20.16
C PRO A 339 18.93 18.60 19.11
N GLY A 340 18.01 19.54 19.24
CA GLY A 340 17.93 20.73 18.38
C GLY A 340 16.95 20.58 17.20
N ASP A 341 16.00 19.67 17.27
CA ASP A 341 14.90 19.58 16.30
C ASP A 341 14.06 20.85 16.30
N THR A 342 13.75 21.33 15.10
CA THR A 342 12.93 22.51 14.87
C THR A 342 11.72 22.17 14.01
N ALA A 343 10.83 23.13 13.80
CA ALA A 343 9.71 22.95 12.88
C ALA A 343 10.15 22.54 11.45
N HIS A 344 11.39 22.88 11.07
CA HIS A 344 11.88 22.65 9.71
C HIS A 344 13.07 21.69 9.63
N SER A 345 13.53 21.15 10.74
CA SER A 345 14.68 20.21 10.73
C SER A 345 14.56 19.15 11.80
N LEU A 346 14.72 17.90 11.39
CA LEU A 346 14.86 16.74 12.28
C LEU A 346 16.23 16.11 12.09
N CYS A 347 16.77 15.49 13.14
CA CYS A 347 18.01 14.73 13.06
C CYS A 347 17.96 13.51 13.98
N TRP A 348 18.40 12.37 13.46
CA TRP A 348 18.55 11.14 14.25
C TRP A 348 19.74 10.32 13.79
N VAL A 349 20.20 9.44 14.67
CA VAL A 349 21.23 8.43 14.39
C VAL A 349 20.60 7.05 14.58
N VAL A 350 20.80 6.17 13.61
CA VAL A 350 20.52 4.74 13.76
C VAL A 350 21.82 4.08 14.18
N GLU A 351 21.83 3.49 15.36
CA GLU A 351 23.01 2.87 15.94
C GLU A 351 23.22 1.46 15.38
N GLY A 352 24.45 1.02 15.34
CA GLY A 352 24.84 -0.30 14.87
C GLY A 352 26.31 -0.35 14.55
N ASN A 353 26.78 -1.46 14.00
CA ASN A 353 28.15 -1.58 13.49
C ASN A 353 28.41 -0.65 12.29
N HIS A 354 27.35 -0.24 11.63
CA HIS A 354 27.33 0.65 10.49
C HIS A 354 26.35 1.81 10.78
N PRO A 355 26.74 2.81 11.56
CA PRO A 355 25.83 3.87 11.97
C PRO A 355 25.39 4.75 10.80
N VAL A 356 24.12 5.12 10.81
CA VAL A 356 23.51 6.01 9.80
C VAL A 356 22.99 7.26 10.50
N CYS A 357 23.45 8.45 10.06
CA CYS A 357 22.91 9.71 10.57
C CYS A 357 22.09 10.40 9.50
N VAL A 358 20.84 10.75 9.83
CA VAL A 358 19.90 11.39 8.90
C VAL A 358 19.55 12.79 9.40
N VAL A 359 19.59 13.75 8.49
CA VAL A 359 19.13 15.12 8.73
C VAL A 359 18.07 15.46 7.68
N LEU A 360 16.91 15.91 8.13
CA LEU A 360 15.86 16.47 7.27
C LEU A 360 15.84 17.99 7.38
N ASN A 361 15.60 18.65 6.26
CA ASN A 361 15.49 20.09 6.20
C ASN A 361 14.40 20.54 5.20
N THR A 362 13.28 21.04 5.71
CA THR A 362 12.23 21.68 4.88
C THR A 362 12.37 23.17 4.76
N GLY A 363 13.32 23.78 5.49
CA GLY A 363 13.57 25.22 5.46
C GLY A 363 14.21 25.70 4.17
N SER A 364 14.23 27.03 3.99
CA SER A 364 14.80 27.71 2.83
C SER A 364 16.30 27.98 2.93
N SER A 365 16.93 27.64 4.07
CA SER A 365 18.37 27.83 4.32
C SER A 365 19.02 26.51 4.69
N GLU A 366 20.32 26.37 4.43
CA GLU A 366 21.10 25.24 4.91
C GLU A 366 21.07 25.18 6.45
N VAL A 367 20.95 23.98 6.99
CA VAL A 367 21.03 23.74 8.43
C VAL A 367 22.31 23.00 8.80
N HIS A 368 22.84 23.33 9.97
CA HIS A 368 23.99 22.67 10.58
C HIS A 368 23.52 22.02 11.89
N ARG A 369 23.63 20.68 11.97
CA ARG A 369 23.20 19.92 13.14
C ARG A 369 24.41 19.34 13.86
N GLN A 370 24.63 19.78 15.08
CA GLN A 370 25.60 19.12 15.93
C GLN A 370 25.02 17.78 16.39
N VAL A 371 25.70 16.70 16.09
CA VAL A 371 25.34 15.35 16.53
C VAL A 371 26.34 14.87 17.57
N ARG A 372 25.86 13.99 18.43
CA ARG A 372 26.69 13.28 19.41
C ARG A 372 26.11 11.88 19.63
N ASN A 373 26.81 10.88 19.13
CA ASN A 373 26.43 9.48 19.36
C ASN A 373 27.71 8.63 19.34
N ALA A 374 27.85 7.73 20.34
CA ALA A 374 29.06 6.92 20.49
C ALA A 374 29.31 5.98 19.29
N ALA A 375 28.27 5.54 18.59
CA ALA A 375 28.40 4.73 17.39
C ALA A 375 29.09 5.46 16.24
N LEU A 376 29.10 6.79 16.25
CA LEU A 376 29.80 7.64 15.26
C LEU A 376 31.25 7.97 15.63
N ALA A 377 31.82 7.37 16.67
CA ALA A 377 33.15 7.75 17.16
C ALA A 377 34.28 7.51 16.13
N SER A 378 35.01 8.58 15.79
CA SER A 378 36.16 8.54 14.87
C SER A 378 35.84 8.11 13.44
N HIS A 379 34.64 8.39 12.94
CA HIS A 379 34.22 8.11 11.56
C HIS A 379 34.51 9.29 10.61
N THR A 380 34.78 8.97 9.36
CA THR A 380 34.62 9.88 8.23
C THR A 380 33.30 9.54 7.53
N LEU A 381 32.38 10.47 7.53
CA LEU A 381 31.02 10.26 7.05
C LEU A 381 30.80 10.96 5.72
N ILE A 382 30.20 10.27 4.78
CA ILE A 382 29.79 10.81 3.47
C ILE A 382 28.27 11.00 3.44
N ASP A 383 27.79 12.18 3.06
CA ASP A 383 26.39 12.40 2.74
C ASP A 383 26.06 11.77 1.38
N VAL A 384 25.24 10.73 1.38
CA VAL A 384 24.82 10.00 0.17
C VAL A 384 24.13 10.90 -0.85
N CYS A 385 23.42 11.93 -0.37
CA CYS A 385 22.71 12.88 -1.23
C CYS A 385 23.62 14.00 -1.77
N HIS A 386 24.69 14.35 -1.03
CA HIS A 386 25.61 15.47 -1.35
C HIS A 386 27.06 15.10 -0.99
N PRO A 387 27.71 14.20 -1.74
CA PRO A 387 28.96 13.58 -1.33
C PRO A 387 30.22 14.51 -1.33
N ASP A 388 30.07 15.72 -1.88
CA ASP A 388 31.22 16.64 -2.10
C ASP A 388 31.82 17.21 -0.80
N ALA A 389 31.17 17.04 0.35
CA ALA A 389 31.62 17.58 1.61
C ALA A 389 31.45 16.55 2.74
N PRO A 390 32.45 15.71 2.96
CA PRO A 390 32.46 14.74 4.05
C PRO A 390 32.45 15.44 5.41
N ALA A 391 31.83 14.80 6.39
CA ALA A 391 31.88 15.19 7.79
C ALA A 391 32.82 14.25 8.56
N THR A 392 33.43 14.75 9.63
CA THR A 392 34.22 13.92 10.54
C THR A 392 33.69 14.03 11.95
N THR A 393 33.85 12.97 12.71
CA THR A 393 33.47 12.91 14.13
C THR A 393 34.70 12.66 14.99
N ASP A 394 34.70 13.20 16.19
CA ASP A 394 35.76 12.98 17.16
C ASP A 394 35.69 11.61 17.84
N THR A 395 36.60 11.34 18.77
CA THR A 395 36.64 10.07 19.54
C THR A 395 35.41 9.85 20.47
N GLN A 396 34.55 10.85 20.60
CA GLN A 396 33.30 10.78 21.36
C GLN A 396 32.07 10.76 20.45
N GLY A 397 32.29 10.67 19.15
CA GLY A 397 31.21 10.66 18.15
C GLY A 397 30.51 12.02 17.97
N GLN A 398 31.22 13.11 18.30
CA GLN A 398 30.71 14.47 18.06
C GLN A 398 31.13 14.94 16.67
N GLY A 399 30.20 15.51 15.92
CA GLY A 399 30.46 16.08 14.60
C GLY A 399 29.37 17.07 14.20
N MET A 400 29.66 17.80 13.11
CA MET A 400 28.71 18.76 12.53
C MET A 400 28.20 18.21 11.20
N MET A 401 26.90 17.92 11.12
CA MET A 401 26.21 17.49 9.92
C MET A 401 25.50 18.68 9.29
N ARG A 402 25.66 18.84 7.99
CA ARG A 402 24.94 19.87 7.22
C ARG A 402 23.84 19.25 6.38
N CYS A 403 22.79 19.98 6.12
CA CYS A 403 21.76 19.60 5.19
C CYS A 403 21.30 20.83 4.38
N PRO A 404 21.39 20.78 3.04
CA PRO A 404 20.94 21.86 2.18
C PRO A 404 19.45 22.16 2.36
N PRO A 405 18.97 23.32 1.89
CA PRO A 405 17.57 23.67 1.98
C PRO A 405 16.70 22.69 1.16
N ARG A 406 15.50 22.40 1.69
CA ARG A 406 14.50 21.52 1.05
C ARG A 406 15.08 20.18 0.60
N SER A 407 15.85 19.55 1.49
CA SER A 407 16.58 18.31 1.21
C SER A 407 16.65 17.40 2.43
N CYS A 408 17.18 16.20 2.23
CA CYS A 408 17.70 15.34 3.28
C CYS A 408 19.19 15.13 3.08
N ALA A 409 19.90 14.89 4.18
CA ALA A 409 21.29 14.43 4.18
C ALA A 409 21.34 13.09 4.91
N ILE A 410 22.01 12.11 4.31
CA ILE A 410 22.12 10.73 4.82
C ILE A 410 23.61 10.41 4.92
N TYR A 411 24.12 10.45 6.12
CA TYR A 411 25.53 10.22 6.41
C TYR A 411 25.77 8.77 6.77
N ILE A 412 26.67 8.13 6.04
CA ILE A 412 27.19 6.78 6.30
C ILE A 412 28.71 6.82 6.31
N ASP A 413 29.37 5.79 6.84
CA ASP A 413 30.83 5.70 6.83
C ASP A 413 31.37 5.70 5.40
N ALA A 414 32.58 6.27 5.20
CA ALA A 414 33.20 6.39 3.88
C ALA A 414 33.49 5.03 3.23
N ASP A 415 33.81 4.01 4.03
CA ASP A 415 34.04 2.65 3.53
C ASP A 415 32.73 2.03 3.06
N ASP A 416 31.60 2.16 3.85
CA ASP A 416 30.28 1.71 3.49
C ASP A 416 29.77 2.42 2.24
N TYR A 417 30.05 3.71 2.10
CA TYR A 417 29.70 4.46 0.89
C TYR A 417 30.37 3.88 -0.36
N GLY A 418 31.66 3.51 -0.26
CA GLY A 418 32.35 2.85 -1.36
C GLY A 418 31.76 1.51 -1.76
N VAL A 419 31.42 0.66 -0.77
CA VAL A 419 30.76 -0.64 -0.98
C VAL A 419 29.38 -0.47 -1.62
N MET A 420 28.60 0.49 -1.16
CA MET A 420 27.28 0.80 -1.72
C MET A 420 27.35 1.21 -3.19
N LEU A 421 28.29 2.11 -3.55
CA LEU A 421 28.46 2.54 -4.94
C LEU A 421 28.87 1.39 -5.87
N GLU A 422 29.76 0.51 -5.41
CA GLU A 422 30.15 -0.68 -6.16
C GLU A 422 28.95 -1.61 -6.38
N ALA A 423 28.16 -1.89 -5.34
CA ALA A 423 26.98 -2.74 -5.42
C ALA A 423 25.93 -2.18 -6.38
N LEU A 424 25.69 -0.85 -6.35
CA LEU A 424 24.68 -0.21 -7.19
C LEU A 424 25.14 0.02 -8.63
N SER A 425 26.46 0.03 -8.90
CA SER A 425 27.02 0.21 -10.26
C SER A 425 26.68 -0.96 -11.20
N GLY A 426 26.43 -2.15 -10.67
CA GLY A 426 26.02 -3.35 -11.42
C GLY A 426 24.50 -3.47 -11.62
N THR A 427 23.71 -2.60 -11.00
CA THR A 427 22.25 -2.64 -11.14
C THR A 427 21.84 -1.87 -12.41
N PRO A 428 20.96 -2.42 -13.28
CA PRO A 428 20.45 -1.66 -14.42
C PRO A 428 19.91 -0.32 -13.93
N ALA A 429 20.33 0.77 -14.59
CA ALA A 429 19.84 2.09 -14.21
C ALA A 429 18.34 2.10 -14.12
N ALA A 430 17.79 2.62 -13.03
CA ALA A 430 16.37 2.86 -12.89
C ALA A 430 15.88 3.61 -14.15
N GLY A 431 15.05 2.98 -14.98
CA GLY A 431 14.65 3.51 -16.30
C GLY A 431 14.89 2.55 -17.47
N THR A 432 15.63 1.44 -17.31
CA THR A 432 15.79 0.40 -18.33
C THR A 432 14.88 -0.79 -18.01
N VAL A 433 13.60 -0.56 -17.79
CA VAL A 433 12.60 -1.63 -17.88
C VAL A 433 12.25 -1.73 -19.35
N CYS A 434 12.47 -2.90 -19.94
CA CYS A 434 12.18 -3.22 -21.34
C CYS A 434 10.79 -2.72 -21.73
N ALA A 435 10.76 -2.01 -22.87
CA ALA A 435 9.55 -1.64 -23.58
C ALA A 435 8.79 -2.90 -24.05
#